data_e7a8d3ba98989785d392a33ca592534e
#
_entry.id   e7a8d3ba98989785d392a33ca592534e
#
_cell.length_a   1.000
_cell.length_b   1.000
_cell.length_c   1.000
_cell.angle_alpha   90.00
_cell.angle_beta   90.00
_cell.angle_gamma   90.00
#
_symmetry.space_group_name_H-M   'P 1'
#
loop_
_entity.id
_entity.type
_entity.pdbx_description
1 polymer ?
#
loop_
_entity_poly.entity_id
_entity_poly.type
_entity_poly.pdbx_seq_one_letter_code
_entity_poly.pdbx_strand_id
1 'polypeptide(L)'
;MTSSPEAYRKAILHPIKYRFYMLWRLPSLIFWGIKVKSIDHLSATVAMKHGWTNQNPFGSVYFSALNGAAELSTGILVQAAMQGRSPFSMLVVESRAQFHKKAKGRLLFACSQGDEVANALHQLDQSGGHTTLWLHSSATNEAGETVGEFSFLWALKKK
;
A
#
# COMPACT_ATOMS: atom_id res chain seq x y z
N MET A 1 13.71 -8.92 -16.24
CA MET A 1 14.07 -9.90 -15.19
C MET A 1 12.99 -9.83 -14.12
N THR A 2 12.17 -10.84 -13.98
CA THR A 2 11.17 -10.94 -12.91
C THR A 2 11.93 -11.20 -11.61
N SER A 3 11.87 -10.25 -10.67
CA SER A 3 12.46 -10.44 -9.35
C SER A 3 11.64 -11.47 -8.55
N SER A 4 12.28 -12.20 -7.62
CA SER A 4 11.52 -13.05 -6.71
C SER A 4 10.74 -12.17 -5.71
N PRO A 5 9.63 -12.67 -5.11
CA PRO A 5 8.91 -11.95 -4.05
C PRO A 5 9.82 -11.49 -2.91
N GLU A 6 10.79 -12.31 -2.55
CA GLU A 6 11.76 -11.98 -1.50
C GLU A 6 12.72 -10.85 -1.92
N ALA A 7 13.24 -10.89 -3.14
CA ALA A 7 14.09 -9.84 -3.68
C ALA A 7 13.36 -8.49 -3.75
N TYR A 8 12.09 -8.50 -4.14
CA TYR A 8 11.24 -7.32 -4.14
C TYR A 8 11.06 -6.76 -2.72
N ARG A 9 10.70 -7.61 -1.73
CA ARG A 9 10.54 -7.18 -0.34
C ARG A 9 11.84 -6.57 0.22
N LYS A 10 12.99 -7.19 -0.02
CA LYS A 10 14.30 -6.63 0.38
C LYS A 10 14.58 -5.27 -0.30
N ALA A 11 14.23 -5.13 -1.57
CA ALA A 11 14.47 -3.88 -2.30
C ALA A 11 13.60 -2.74 -1.80
N ILE A 12 12.31 -2.99 -1.53
CA ILE A 12 11.36 -1.95 -1.09
C ILE A 12 11.59 -1.53 0.37
N LEU A 13 12.16 -2.41 1.20
CA LEU A 13 12.57 -2.08 2.57
C LEU A 13 13.90 -1.33 2.62
N HIS A 14 14.70 -1.35 1.57
CA HIS A 14 15.99 -0.68 1.55
C HIS A 14 15.80 0.83 1.35
N PRO A 15 16.15 1.71 2.34
CA PRO A 15 15.74 3.10 2.34
C PRO A 15 16.22 3.90 1.11
N ILE A 16 17.45 3.65 0.67
CA ILE A 16 18.02 4.36 -0.49
C ILE A 16 17.35 3.89 -1.79
N LYS A 17 17.25 2.57 -2.02
CA LYS A 17 16.62 2.00 -3.22
C LYS A 17 15.16 2.41 -3.32
N TYR A 18 14.43 2.32 -2.21
CA TYR A 18 13.03 2.79 -2.12
C TYR A 18 12.91 4.25 -2.53
N ARG A 19 13.73 5.16 -1.94
CA ARG A 19 13.65 6.60 -2.23
C ARG A 19 13.90 6.92 -3.70
N PHE A 20 14.96 6.36 -4.30
CA PHE A 20 15.25 6.59 -5.72
C PHE A 20 14.16 6.02 -6.62
N TYR A 21 13.70 4.80 -6.35
CA TYR A 21 12.65 4.17 -7.13
C TYR A 21 11.33 4.97 -7.05
N MET A 22 10.91 5.35 -5.84
CA MET A 22 9.66 6.09 -5.65
C MET A 22 9.76 7.53 -6.15
N LEU A 23 10.91 8.19 -6.01
CA LEU A 23 11.11 9.53 -6.56
C LEU A 23 10.91 9.56 -8.09
N TRP A 24 11.30 8.48 -8.77
CA TRP A 24 11.10 8.33 -10.20
C TRP A 24 9.68 7.91 -10.58
N ARG A 25 9.10 6.96 -9.83
CA ARG A 25 7.81 6.32 -10.19
C ARG A 25 6.60 6.96 -9.54
N LEU A 26 6.74 7.46 -8.33
CA LEU A 26 5.64 8.01 -7.53
C LEU A 26 6.17 9.08 -6.55
N PRO A 27 6.64 10.24 -7.06
CA PRO A 27 7.34 11.25 -6.26
C PRO A 27 6.51 11.79 -5.09
N SER A 28 5.19 11.86 -5.21
CA SER A 28 4.29 12.31 -4.14
C SER A 28 4.50 11.57 -2.83
N LEU A 29 4.78 10.25 -2.86
CA LEU A 29 5.04 9.47 -1.65
C LEU A 29 6.30 9.96 -0.91
N ILE A 30 7.32 10.36 -1.66
CA ILE A 30 8.57 10.90 -1.07
C ILE A 30 8.33 12.26 -0.44
N PHE A 31 7.60 13.15 -1.12
CA PHE A 31 7.23 14.45 -0.58
C PHE A 31 6.34 14.35 0.66
N TRP A 32 5.40 13.42 0.69
CA TRP A 32 4.55 13.17 1.85
C TRP A 32 5.25 12.41 2.98
N GLY A 33 6.51 11.98 2.78
CA GLY A 33 7.29 11.27 3.79
C GLY A 33 6.80 9.86 4.08
N ILE A 34 6.12 9.23 3.11
CA ILE A 34 5.59 7.87 3.22
C ILE A 34 6.72 6.85 3.04
N LYS A 35 6.79 5.85 3.93
CA LYS A 35 7.84 4.84 3.96
C LYS A 35 7.25 3.46 4.23
N VAL A 36 7.76 2.44 3.57
CA VAL A 36 7.47 1.05 3.93
C VAL A 36 8.23 0.71 5.20
N LYS A 37 7.53 0.28 6.24
CA LYS A 37 8.10 -0.11 7.55
C LYS A 37 8.40 -1.60 7.61
N SER A 38 7.44 -2.41 7.15
CA SER A 38 7.59 -3.87 7.08
C SER A 38 6.72 -4.43 5.95
N ILE A 39 7.15 -5.56 5.41
CA ILE A 39 6.37 -6.35 4.46
C ILE A 39 6.83 -7.80 4.51
N ASP A 40 5.89 -8.71 4.62
CA ASP A 40 6.07 -10.15 4.48
C ASP A 40 5.05 -10.74 3.50
N HIS A 41 4.76 -12.03 3.56
CA HIS A 41 3.78 -12.67 2.68
C HIS A 41 2.34 -12.49 3.14
N LEU A 42 2.12 -12.16 4.42
CA LEU A 42 0.80 -11.98 5.02
C LEU A 42 0.39 -10.52 5.15
N SER A 43 1.37 -9.62 5.38
CA SER A 43 1.07 -8.25 5.75
C SER A 43 2.06 -7.23 5.20
N ALA A 44 1.61 -5.99 5.12
CA ALA A 44 2.46 -4.84 4.84
C ALA A 44 2.07 -3.67 5.74
N THR A 45 3.08 -2.97 6.26
CA THR A 45 2.92 -1.78 7.08
C THR A 45 3.68 -0.61 6.47
N VAL A 46 2.98 0.50 6.31
CA VAL A 46 3.50 1.76 5.80
C VAL A 46 3.45 2.79 6.93
N ALA A 47 4.46 3.64 7.01
CA ALA A 47 4.54 4.70 8.01
C ALA A 47 4.58 6.08 7.35
N MET A 48 3.93 7.05 7.99
CA MET A 48 4.00 8.45 7.64
C MET A 48 4.07 9.30 8.92
N LYS A 49 4.62 10.52 8.83
CA LYS A 49 4.60 11.49 9.92
C LYS A 49 3.93 12.78 9.42
N HIS A 50 2.99 13.31 10.22
CA HIS A 50 2.42 14.64 9.98
C HIS A 50 3.52 15.70 9.90
N GLY A 51 3.49 16.53 8.88
CA GLY A 51 4.45 17.59 8.63
C GLY A 51 3.99 18.55 7.54
N TRP A 52 4.81 19.57 7.29
CA TRP A 52 4.47 20.65 6.36
C TRP A 52 4.11 20.13 4.94
N THR A 53 4.78 19.10 4.45
CA THR A 53 4.58 18.58 3.08
C THR A 53 3.28 17.81 2.89
N ASN A 54 2.62 17.39 3.97
CA ASN A 54 1.40 16.58 3.92
C ASN A 54 0.25 17.13 4.80
N GLN A 55 0.38 18.35 5.33
CA GLN A 55 -0.66 18.95 6.14
C GLN A 55 -1.77 19.60 5.28
N ASN A 56 -2.96 19.68 5.87
CA ASN A 56 -4.08 20.46 5.36
C ASN A 56 -4.27 21.78 6.15
N PRO A 57 -5.09 22.73 5.67
CA PRO A 57 -5.33 23.99 6.38
C PRO A 57 -5.94 23.82 7.79
N PHE A 58 -6.46 22.65 8.13
CA PHE A 58 -7.07 22.35 9.43
C PHE A 58 -6.07 21.79 10.46
N GLY A 59 -4.76 21.78 10.14
CA GLY A 59 -3.69 21.37 11.03
C GLY A 59 -3.64 19.85 11.28
N SER A 60 -4.00 19.05 10.29
CA SER A 60 -3.87 17.58 10.28
C SER A 60 -3.35 17.10 8.93
N VAL A 61 -3.06 15.82 8.79
CA VAL A 61 -2.65 15.25 7.51
C VAL A 61 -3.76 15.39 6.48
N TYR A 62 -3.38 15.78 5.27
CA TYR A 62 -4.28 15.89 4.13
C TYR A 62 -4.83 14.52 3.73
N PHE A 63 -6.14 14.44 3.47
CA PHE A 63 -6.81 13.15 3.24
C PHE A 63 -6.22 12.36 2.06
N SER A 64 -5.76 13.03 1.00
CA SER A 64 -5.14 12.36 -0.14
C SER A 64 -3.80 11.71 0.21
N ALA A 65 -3.03 12.31 1.14
CA ALA A 65 -1.80 11.71 1.65
C ALA A 65 -2.11 10.48 2.51
N LEU A 66 -3.19 10.50 3.30
CA LEU A 66 -3.67 9.32 4.05
C LEU A 66 -4.09 8.20 3.09
N ASN A 67 -4.90 8.51 2.06
CA ASN A 67 -5.27 7.54 1.03
C ASN A 67 -4.06 6.97 0.31
N GLY A 68 -3.06 7.79 -0.04
CA GLY A 68 -1.84 7.32 -0.71
C GLY A 68 -1.01 6.38 0.16
N ALA A 69 -0.93 6.63 1.48
CA ALA A 69 -0.25 5.72 2.40
C ALA A 69 -1.01 4.40 2.59
N ALA A 70 -2.33 4.47 2.70
CA ALA A 70 -3.20 3.31 2.82
C ALA A 70 -3.18 2.46 1.53
N GLU A 71 -3.29 3.11 0.35
CA GLU A 71 -3.20 2.44 -0.95
C GLU A 71 -1.86 1.74 -1.10
N LEU A 72 -0.76 2.39 -0.74
CA LEU A 72 0.57 1.80 -0.80
C LEU A 72 0.65 0.52 0.04
N SER A 73 0.06 0.47 1.25
CA SER A 73 0.10 -0.71 2.11
C SER A 73 -0.58 -1.93 1.50
N THR A 74 -1.67 -1.72 0.75
CA THR A 74 -2.36 -2.78 0.01
C THR A 74 -1.64 -3.12 -1.30
N GLY A 75 -1.23 -2.10 -2.05
CA GLY A 75 -0.61 -2.25 -3.37
C GLY A 75 0.74 -2.97 -3.36
N ILE A 76 1.61 -2.70 -2.37
CA ILE A 76 2.90 -3.40 -2.27
C ILE A 76 2.75 -4.88 -1.90
N LEU A 77 1.69 -5.23 -1.15
CA LEU A 77 1.38 -6.62 -0.82
C LEU A 77 1.01 -7.39 -2.08
N VAL A 78 0.14 -6.83 -2.92
CA VAL A 78 -0.20 -7.39 -4.24
C VAL A 78 1.04 -7.46 -5.13
N GLN A 79 1.81 -6.37 -5.25
CA GLN A 79 3.01 -6.33 -6.09
C GLN A 79 4.06 -7.35 -5.67
N ALA A 80 4.25 -7.57 -4.36
CA ALA A 80 5.17 -8.58 -3.86
C ALA A 80 4.72 -10.00 -4.25
N ALA A 81 3.42 -10.29 -4.14
CA ALA A 81 2.86 -11.59 -4.49
C ALA A 81 2.88 -11.89 -6.00
N MET A 82 2.86 -10.83 -6.82
CA MET A 82 2.95 -10.95 -8.29
C MET A 82 4.36 -11.22 -8.82
N GLN A 83 5.41 -11.03 -8.01
CA GLN A 83 6.78 -11.27 -8.46
C GLN A 83 7.03 -12.74 -8.81
N GLY A 84 7.78 -12.97 -9.89
CA GLY A 84 8.06 -14.33 -10.39
C GLY A 84 6.91 -15.00 -11.14
N ARG A 85 5.75 -14.35 -11.26
CA ARG A 85 4.60 -14.83 -12.06
C ARG A 85 4.63 -14.24 -13.48
N SER A 86 3.68 -14.67 -14.32
CA SER A 86 3.41 -14.03 -15.62
C SER A 86 3.16 -12.53 -15.45
N PRO A 87 3.41 -11.69 -16.47
CA PRO A 87 3.13 -10.27 -16.37
C PRO A 87 1.64 -9.99 -16.07
N PHE A 88 1.40 -9.18 -15.06
CA PHE A 88 0.06 -8.74 -14.66
C PHE A 88 -0.05 -7.22 -14.74
N SER A 89 -1.26 -6.72 -14.92
CA SER A 89 -1.64 -5.35 -14.61
C SER A 89 -2.51 -5.31 -13.38
N MET A 90 -2.39 -4.24 -12.61
CA MET A 90 -3.23 -3.97 -11.44
C MET A 90 -3.76 -2.54 -11.51
N LEU A 91 -4.99 -2.35 -11.07
CA LEU A 91 -5.67 -1.05 -11.07
C LEU A 91 -6.59 -0.97 -9.85
N VAL A 92 -6.59 0.16 -9.16
CA VAL A 92 -7.64 0.50 -8.18
C VAL A 92 -8.89 0.93 -8.95
N VAL A 93 -9.95 0.15 -8.83
CA VAL A 93 -11.25 0.43 -9.49
C VAL A 93 -12.14 1.29 -8.60
N GLU A 94 -12.06 1.06 -7.29
CA GLU A 94 -12.86 1.78 -6.31
C GLU A 94 -12.04 1.97 -5.02
N SER A 95 -12.24 3.10 -4.36
CA SER A 95 -11.68 3.36 -3.04
C SER A 95 -12.76 3.91 -2.11
N ARG A 96 -12.72 3.46 -0.86
CA ARG A 96 -13.58 3.95 0.23
C ARG A 96 -12.70 4.33 1.40
N ALA A 97 -13.04 5.42 2.07
CA ALA A 97 -12.30 5.87 3.26
C ALA A 97 -13.28 6.36 4.33
N GLN A 98 -12.99 6.00 5.58
CA GLN A 98 -13.65 6.54 6.75
C GLN A 98 -12.61 7.18 7.65
N PHE A 99 -12.87 8.40 8.09
CA PHE A 99 -11.96 9.17 8.93
C PHE A 99 -12.60 9.37 10.31
N HIS A 100 -11.98 8.81 11.33
CA HIS A 100 -12.52 8.79 12.69
C HIS A 100 -11.98 9.94 13.55
N LYS A 101 -10.69 10.32 13.32
CA LYS A 101 -10.00 11.35 14.09
C LYS A 101 -9.07 12.16 13.19
N LYS A 102 -8.74 13.40 13.62
CA LYS A 102 -7.69 14.18 12.97
C LYS A 102 -6.36 13.45 13.04
N ALA A 103 -5.81 13.10 11.89
CA ALA A 103 -4.53 12.41 11.79
C ALA A 103 -3.37 13.37 12.07
N LYS A 104 -2.63 13.14 13.15
CA LYS A 104 -1.47 13.92 13.60
C LYS A 104 -0.37 13.00 14.12
N GLY A 105 0.86 13.52 14.24
CA GLY A 105 1.99 12.74 14.73
C GLY A 105 2.44 11.66 13.75
N ARG A 106 2.90 10.54 14.26
CA ARG A 106 3.25 9.37 13.45
C ARG A 106 2.04 8.49 13.26
N LEU A 107 1.89 7.99 12.03
CA LEU A 107 0.79 7.13 11.61
C LEU A 107 1.36 5.85 11.01
N LEU A 108 0.68 4.75 11.27
CA LEU A 108 0.94 3.45 10.66
C LEU A 108 -0.30 3.00 9.89
N PHE A 109 -0.09 2.49 8.69
CA PHE A 109 -1.12 1.95 7.81
C PHE A 109 -0.81 0.48 7.58
N ALA A 110 -1.69 -0.41 7.99
CA ALA A 110 -1.47 -1.85 7.93
C ALA A 110 -2.55 -2.56 7.11
N CYS A 111 -2.10 -3.43 6.20
CA CYS A 111 -2.92 -4.40 5.49
C CYS A 111 -2.42 -5.80 5.83
N SER A 112 -3.30 -6.70 6.26
CA SER A 112 -2.97 -8.07 6.70
C SER A 112 -3.75 -9.14 5.93
N GLN A 113 -3.87 -8.94 4.60
CA GLN A 113 -4.68 -9.79 3.71
C GLN A 113 -3.82 -10.50 2.64
N GLY A 114 -2.64 -10.99 3.03
CA GLY A 114 -1.75 -11.69 2.12
C GLY A 114 -2.33 -12.99 1.59
N ASP A 115 -3.10 -13.72 2.41
CA ASP A 115 -3.75 -14.96 2.00
C ASP A 115 -4.85 -14.71 0.95
N GLU A 116 -5.64 -13.65 1.10
CA GLU A 116 -6.64 -13.26 0.11
C GLU A 116 -5.99 -12.87 -1.22
N VAL A 117 -4.86 -12.16 -1.16
CA VAL A 117 -4.06 -11.83 -2.36
C VAL A 117 -3.54 -13.11 -3.03
N ALA A 118 -2.98 -14.04 -2.25
CA ALA A 118 -2.46 -15.30 -2.78
C ALA A 118 -3.57 -16.14 -3.45
N ASN A 119 -4.74 -16.23 -2.82
CA ASN A 119 -5.91 -16.94 -3.33
C ASN A 119 -6.44 -16.30 -4.63
N ALA A 120 -6.56 -14.96 -4.69
CA ALA A 120 -6.99 -14.25 -5.89
C ALA A 120 -6.03 -14.46 -7.07
N LEU A 121 -4.72 -14.43 -6.82
CA LEU A 121 -3.70 -14.69 -7.84
C LEU A 121 -3.71 -16.16 -8.30
N HIS A 122 -3.93 -17.11 -7.39
CA HIS A 122 -4.05 -18.53 -7.75
C HIS A 122 -5.28 -18.79 -8.64
N GLN A 123 -6.43 -18.22 -8.30
CA GLN A 123 -7.62 -18.29 -9.15
C GLN A 123 -7.39 -17.67 -10.52
N LEU A 124 -6.69 -16.53 -10.58
CA LEU A 124 -6.35 -15.87 -11.83
C LEU A 124 -5.39 -16.70 -12.70
N ASP A 125 -4.46 -17.43 -12.10
CA ASP A 125 -3.56 -18.33 -12.83
C ASP A 125 -4.32 -19.52 -13.46
N GLN A 126 -5.36 -20.02 -12.80
CA GLN A 126 -6.17 -21.14 -13.27
C GLN A 126 -7.20 -20.72 -14.35
N SER A 127 -7.92 -19.62 -14.13
CA SER A 127 -9.02 -19.20 -15.01
C SER A 127 -8.55 -18.35 -16.19
N GLY A 128 -7.41 -17.68 -16.06
CA GLY A 128 -7.00 -16.61 -16.97
C GLY A 128 -7.93 -15.38 -16.86
N GLY A 129 -7.65 -14.33 -17.63
CA GLY A 129 -8.53 -13.16 -17.70
C GLY A 129 -8.26 -12.13 -16.60
N HIS A 130 -9.25 -11.86 -15.75
CA HIS A 130 -9.18 -10.86 -14.70
C HIS A 130 -9.87 -11.32 -13.42
N THR A 131 -9.49 -10.76 -12.30
CA THR A 131 -10.17 -10.92 -11.00
C THR A 131 -10.16 -9.59 -10.25
N THR A 132 -11.04 -9.45 -9.27
CA THR A 132 -11.06 -8.30 -8.37
C THR A 132 -11.05 -8.78 -6.92
N LEU A 133 -10.42 -7.98 -6.04
CA LEU A 133 -10.45 -8.24 -4.60
C LEU A 133 -10.46 -6.95 -3.81
N TRP A 134 -11.18 -6.93 -2.69
CA TRP A 134 -11.13 -5.86 -1.72
C TRP A 134 -9.96 -6.08 -0.76
N LEU A 135 -9.13 -5.04 -0.62
CA LEU A 135 -8.09 -4.98 0.40
C LEU A 135 -8.33 -3.79 1.31
N HIS A 136 -8.06 -4.00 2.60
CA HIS A 136 -8.31 -3.03 3.65
C HIS A 136 -7.01 -2.59 4.31
N SER A 137 -6.94 -1.32 4.64
CA SER A 137 -5.83 -0.72 5.40
C SER A 137 -6.39 0.04 6.58
N SER A 138 -5.92 -0.27 7.78
CA SER A 138 -6.24 0.50 8.99
C SER A 138 -5.12 1.44 9.33
N ALA A 139 -5.45 2.72 9.56
CA ALA A 139 -4.50 3.74 9.99
C ALA A 139 -4.58 3.94 11.49
N THR A 140 -3.44 3.81 12.20
CA THR A 140 -3.35 4.03 13.65
C THR A 140 -2.35 5.13 13.98
N ASN A 141 -2.59 5.85 15.08
CA ASN A 141 -1.67 6.83 15.64
C ASN A 141 -0.69 6.20 16.66
N GLU A 142 0.17 7.02 17.27
CA GLU A 142 1.15 6.59 18.27
C GLU A 142 0.52 6.01 19.55
N ALA A 143 -0.72 6.34 19.85
CA ALA A 143 -1.47 5.78 20.97
C ALA A 143 -2.18 4.45 20.64
N GLY A 144 -2.02 3.94 19.40
CA GLY A 144 -2.71 2.75 18.92
C GLY A 144 -4.19 2.96 18.56
N GLU A 145 -4.65 4.21 18.54
CA GLU A 145 -6.03 4.52 18.18
C GLU A 145 -6.20 4.56 16.66
N THR A 146 -7.29 3.95 16.15
CA THR A 146 -7.65 4.02 14.73
C THR A 146 -8.06 5.44 14.36
N VAL A 147 -7.36 6.04 13.40
CA VAL A 147 -7.65 7.38 12.88
C VAL A 147 -8.40 7.35 11.56
N GLY A 148 -8.35 6.23 10.85
CA GLY A 148 -9.10 6.02 9.61
C GLY A 148 -9.02 4.58 9.12
N GLU A 149 -9.99 4.21 8.30
CA GLU A 149 -10.09 2.91 7.64
C GLU A 149 -10.29 3.12 6.15
N PHE A 150 -9.57 2.32 5.37
CA PHE A 150 -9.50 2.46 3.91
C PHE A 150 -9.74 1.12 3.25
N SER A 151 -10.50 1.12 2.18
CA SER A 151 -10.77 -0.08 1.38
C SER A 151 -10.52 0.23 -0.08
N PHE A 152 -9.81 -0.67 -0.77
CA PHE A 152 -9.50 -0.53 -2.19
C PHE A 152 -9.93 -1.79 -2.94
N LEU A 153 -10.74 -1.63 -3.97
CA LEU A 153 -11.06 -2.69 -4.91
C LEU A 153 -9.97 -2.74 -5.98
N TRP A 154 -9.12 -3.73 -5.89
CA TRP A 154 -8.09 -3.99 -6.88
C TRP A 154 -8.60 -4.88 -7.99
N ALA A 155 -8.45 -4.45 -9.24
CA ALA A 155 -8.61 -5.31 -10.41
C ALA A 155 -7.23 -5.81 -10.86
N LEU A 156 -7.09 -7.12 -10.99
CA LEU A 156 -5.88 -7.80 -11.45
C LEU A 156 -6.18 -8.48 -12.77
N LYS A 157 -5.30 -8.28 -13.76
CA LYS A 157 -5.46 -8.88 -15.09
C LYS A 157 -4.14 -9.49 -15.56
N LYS A 158 -4.18 -10.72 -16.05
CA LYS A 158 -3.05 -11.36 -16.72
C LYS A 158 -2.84 -10.71 -18.10
N LYS A 159 -1.58 -10.39 -18.43
CA LYS A 159 -1.21 -9.82 -19.73
C LYS A 159 -0.87 -10.91 -20.73
#